data_96399fadb776c50a717cca0895e2da6a
#
_entry.id   96399fadb776c50a717cca0895e2da6a
#
_cell.length_a   1.000
_cell.length_b   1.000
_cell.length_c   1.000
_cell.angle_alpha   90.00
_cell.angle_beta   90.00
_cell.angle_gamma   90.00
#
_symmetry.space_group_name_H-M   'P 1'
#
loop_
_entity.id
_entity.type
_entity.pdbx_description
1 polymer ?
#
loop_
_entity_poly.entity_id
_entity_poly.type
_entity_poly.pdbx_seq_one_letter_code
_entity_poly.pdbx_strand_id
1 'polypeptide(L)' 'MRKATQKEFETIQEIFSLNYVKVLFKQFHEEGLLTKREYELLIKKLDEDINRVLDKGGLMWKKEK' A
#
# COMPACT_ATOMS: atom_id res chain seq x y z
N MET A 1 -12.13 -21.42 -11.67
CA MET A 1 -11.60 -20.27 -11.08
C MET A 1 -12.65 -19.43 -10.44
N ARG A 2 -12.37 -18.95 -9.25
CA ARG A 2 -13.36 -18.23 -8.52
C ARG A 2 -13.33 -16.75 -8.85
N LYS A 3 -14.49 -16.11 -8.91
CA LYS A 3 -14.53 -14.74 -9.14
C LYS A 3 -14.29 -13.99 -7.88
N ALA A 4 -13.58 -12.89 -7.93
CA ALA A 4 -13.38 -12.07 -6.76
C ALA A 4 -14.72 -11.46 -6.33
N THR A 5 -14.91 -11.33 -5.04
CA THR A 5 -16.09 -10.66 -4.55
C THR A 5 -15.92 -9.16 -4.74
N GLN A 6 -17.01 -8.44 -4.61
CA GLN A 6 -16.99 -7.00 -4.71
C GLN A 6 -16.00 -6.40 -3.70
N LYS A 7 -16.04 -6.92 -2.49
CA LYS A 7 -15.16 -6.41 -1.46
C LYS A 7 -13.69 -6.64 -1.80
N GLU A 8 -13.38 -7.83 -2.32
CA GLU A 8 -12.01 -8.12 -2.72
C GLU A 8 -11.55 -7.22 -3.85
N PHE A 9 -12.44 -6.97 -4.80
CA PHE A 9 -12.10 -6.11 -5.91
C PHE A 9 -11.82 -4.69 -5.45
N GLU A 10 -12.64 -4.17 -4.55
CA GLU A 10 -12.43 -2.84 -4.01
C GLU A 10 -11.13 -2.76 -3.23
N THR A 11 -10.82 -3.81 -2.49
CA THR A 11 -9.58 -3.86 -1.73
C THR A 11 -8.37 -3.82 -2.67
N ILE A 12 -8.44 -4.57 -3.74
CA ILE A 12 -7.35 -4.60 -4.71
C ILE A 12 -7.15 -3.22 -5.34
N GLN A 13 -8.24 -2.54 -5.66
CA GLN A 13 -8.13 -1.20 -6.22
C GLN A 13 -7.50 -0.23 -5.25
N GLU A 14 -7.86 -0.34 -3.99
CA GLU A 14 -7.30 0.54 -2.97
C GLU A 14 -5.80 0.29 -2.80
N ILE A 15 -5.39 -0.96 -2.85
CA ILE A 15 -3.98 -1.30 -2.74
C ILE A 15 -3.20 -0.77 -3.93
N PHE A 16 -3.76 -0.86 -5.13
CA PHE A 16 -3.11 -0.30 -6.30
C PHE A 16 -2.90 1.20 -6.15
N SER A 17 -3.91 1.91 -5.62
CA SER A 17 -3.79 3.34 -5.41
C SER A 17 -2.69 3.67 -4.41
N LEU A 18 -2.61 2.90 -3.34
CA LEU A 18 -1.58 3.13 -2.34
C LEU A 18 -0.19 2.85 -2.90
N ASN A 19 -0.06 1.81 -3.71
CA ASN A 19 1.22 1.52 -4.34
C ASN A 19 1.63 2.61 -5.32
N TYR A 20 0.67 3.19 -6.00
CA TYR A 20 0.97 4.28 -6.90
C TYR A 20 1.51 5.48 -6.14
N VAL A 21 0.92 5.77 -4.99
CA VAL A 21 1.38 6.86 -4.15
C VAL A 21 2.80 6.58 -3.66
N LYS A 22 3.10 5.33 -3.40
CA LYS A 22 4.44 4.95 -2.98
C LYS A 22 5.47 5.29 -4.06
N VAL A 23 5.14 5.02 -5.30
CA VAL A 23 6.01 5.34 -6.42
C VAL A 23 6.19 6.84 -6.53
N LEU A 24 5.12 7.62 -6.31
CA LEU A 24 5.22 9.06 -6.34
C LEU A 24 6.14 9.58 -5.26
N PHE A 25 6.06 9.02 -4.06
CA PHE A 25 6.93 9.44 -2.98
C PHE A 25 8.39 9.17 -3.32
N LYS A 26 8.66 8.03 -3.92
CA LYS A 26 10.01 7.70 -4.32
C LYS A 26 10.52 8.71 -5.34
N GLN A 27 9.69 9.07 -6.30
CA GLN A 27 10.06 10.03 -7.31
C GLN A 27 10.32 11.39 -6.69
N PHE A 28 9.49 11.82 -5.75
CA PHE A 28 9.69 13.10 -5.08
C PHE A 28 11.00 13.11 -4.32
N HIS A 29 11.34 12.00 -3.69
CA HIS A 29 12.59 11.91 -2.97
C HIS A 29 13.77 12.03 -3.93
N GLU A 30 13.69 11.36 -5.08
CA GLU A 30 14.78 11.43 -6.06
C GLU A 30 14.93 12.81 -6.64
N GLU A 31 13.86 13.58 -6.68
CA GLU A 31 13.92 14.93 -7.19
C GLU A 31 14.30 15.96 -6.12
N GLY A 32 14.53 15.52 -4.92
CA GLY A 32 14.95 16.41 -3.86
C GLY A 32 13.83 17.12 -3.14
N LEU A 33 12.58 16.74 -3.41
CA LEU A 33 11.45 17.37 -2.76
C LEU A 33 11.19 16.81 -1.38
N LEU A 34 11.70 15.62 -1.10
CA LEU A 34 11.57 14.99 0.21
C LEU A 34 12.96 14.62 0.72
N THR A 35 13.20 14.86 1.99
CA THR A 35 14.44 14.39 2.60
C THR A 35 14.31 12.88 2.79
N LYS A 36 15.45 12.25 3.01
CA LYS A 36 15.46 10.81 3.23
C LYS A 36 14.60 10.44 4.43
N ARG A 37 14.66 11.24 5.47
CA ARG A 37 13.88 10.96 6.66
C ARG A 37 12.38 11.07 6.39
N GLU A 38 11.98 12.12 5.67
CA GLU A 38 10.58 12.28 5.33
C GLU A 38 10.10 11.14 4.46
N TYR A 39 10.92 10.75 3.50
CA TYR A 39 10.56 9.66 2.61
C TYR A 39 10.36 8.37 3.40
N GLU A 40 11.28 8.07 4.30
CA GLU A 40 11.18 6.84 5.08
C GLU A 40 9.93 6.83 5.95
N LEU A 41 9.61 7.96 6.56
CA LEU A 41 8.40 8.03 7.38
C LEU A 41 7.14 7.85 6.56
N LEU A 42 7.10 8.45 5.38
CA LEU A 42 5.93 8.32 4.52
C LEU A 42 5.75 6.90 4.02
N ILE A 43 6.86 6.24 3.66
CA ILE A 43 6.77 4.86 3.19
C ILE A 43 6.33 3.94 4.32
N LYS A 44 6.81 4.16 5.51
CA LYS A 44 6.41 3.35 6.64
C LYS A 44 4.92 3.48 6.89
N LYS A 45 4.40 4.70 6.82
CA LYS A 45 2.99 4.92 7.03
C LYS A 45 2.17 4.27 5.94
N LEU A 46 2.64 4.35 4.70
CA LEU A 46 1.95 3.70 3.60
C LEU A 46 1.91 2.20 3.78
N ASP A 47 3.01 1.60 4.19
CA ASP A 47 3.04 0.16 4.41
C ASP A 47 2.04 -0.25 5.47
N GLU A 48 1.91 0.56 6.52
CA GLU A 48 0.92 0.28 7.54
C GLU A 48 -0.49 0.37 6.99
N ASP A 49 -0.74 1.36 6.14
CA ASP A 49 -2.06 1.49 5.52
C ASP A 49 -2.36 0.32 4.60
N ILE A 50 -1.38 -0.12 3.83
CA ILE A 50 -1.57 -1.24 2.94
C ILE A 50 -1.90 -2.50 3.74
N ASN A 51 -1.18 -2.73 4.82
CA ASN A 51 -1.43 -3.89 5.65
C ASN A 51 -2.82 -3.83 6.27
N ARG A 52 -3.25 -2.64 6.66
CA ARG A 52 -4.58 -2.49 7.24
C ARG A 52 -5.66 -2.79 6.20
N VAL A 53 -5.46 -2.34 4.97
CA VAL A 53 -6.41 -2.58 3.92
C VAL A 53 -6.48 -4.07 3.59
N LEU A 54 -5.34 -4.73 3.53
CA LEU A 54 -5.31 -6.17 3.28
C LEU A 54 -6.06 -6.92 4.36
N ASP A 55 -5.83 -6.55 5.60
CA ASP A 55 -6.47 -7.21 6.72
C ASP A 55 -7.96 -7.01 6.68
N LYS A 56 -8.41 -5.78 6.45
CA LYS A 56 -9.81 -5.49 6.38
C LYS A 56 -10.49 -6.18 5.23
N GLY A 57 -9.81 -6.30 4.12
CA GLY A 57 -10.39 -6.93 2.94
C GLY A 57 -10.33 -8.44 2.96
N GLY A 58 -9.66 -9.02 3.95
CA GLY A 58 -9.56 -10.46 4.03
C GLY A 58 -8.61 -11.07 3.02
N LEU A 59 -7.75 -10.25 2.43
CA LEU A 59 -6.79 -10.74 1.45
C LEU A 59 -5.42 -10.99 2.03
N MET A 60 -5.21 -10.63 3.31
CA MET A 60 -3.92 -10.81 3.90
C MET A 60 -3.71 -12.22 4.25
N TRP A 61 -2.70 -12.87 3.68
CA TRP A 61 -2.46 -14.18 4.07
C TRP A 61 -1.43 -14.07 5.10
N LYS A 62 -1.68 -14.53 6.23
CA LYS A 62 -0.90 -14.40 7.25
C LYS A 62 0.05 -15.35 7.20
N LYS A 63 1.07 -15.18 7.46
CA LYS A 63 1.95 -16.00 7.50
C LYS A 63 1.77 -16.71 8.54
N GLU A 64 1.68 -17.52 8.86
CA GLU A 64 1.38 -18.23 9.81
C GLU A 64 2.21 -18.17 10.66
N LYS A 65 2.29 -18.04 11.44
CA LYS A 65 3.08 -17.92 12.28
C LYS A 65 3.18 -18.72 12.85
#